data_250047b5afa05ea98cbdd426d6265079
#
_entry.id   250047b5afa05ea98cbdd426d6265079
#
_cell.length_a   1.000
_cell.length_b   1.000
_cell.length_c   1.000
_cell.angle_alpha   90.00
_cell.angle_beta   90.00
_cell.angle_gamma   90.00
#
_symmetry.space_group_name_H-M   'P 1'
#
loop_
_entity.id
_entity.type
_entity.pdbx_description
1 polymer ?
#
loop_
_entity_poly.entity_id
_entity_poly.type
_entity_poly.pdbx_seq_one_letter_code
_entity_poly.pdbx_strand_id
1 'polypeptide(L)'
;FFVRRNTAKGLKKMEYNGLPEKQGLYDPQFEHDACGIGFIANIKGKTSHGIINQAIQILKNLAHRGGVGSEPDTGDGAGILIQMPHAFMKKVCKNEGIKLPKKGDYGVGMLFLSPDKDTREESLERLTKIIDGEKQKLLGIREVPVYDVCIGNSAREAMPHIVQVFIGKGDESLDADSFERKLYIIGKLAEKEIRKSGLDNYFYFASLSARTVVYKGMLTPDQVNEF
;
A
#
# COMPACT_ATOMS: atom_id res chain seq x y z
N PHE A 1 0.87 10.02 -6.38
CA PHE A 1 1.74 8.98 -6.97
C PHE A 1 2.50 9.57 -8.16
N PHE A 2 3.74 10.04 -7.95
CA PHE A 2 4.62 10.40 -9.06
C PHE A 2 5.25 9.12 -9.62
N VAL A 3 4.83 8.71 -10.81
CA VAL A 3 5.52 7.71 -11.61
C VAL A 3 6.83 8.34 -12.11
N ARG A 4 7.97 8.00 -11.50
CA ARG A 4 9.28 8.33 -12.07
C ARG A 4 9.47 7.51 -13.33
N ARG A 5 9.35 8.11 -14.50
CA ARG A 5 9.91 7.55 -15.75
C ARG A 5 11.44 7.61 -15.66
N ASN A 6 12.09 6.49 -15.37
CA ASN A 6 13.52 6.33 -15.59
C ASN A 6 13.77 6.01 -17.07
N THR A 7 14.03 7.01 -17.87
CA THR A 7 14.80 6.81 -19.11
C THR A 7 16.27 7.04 -18.79
N ALA A 8 17.06 5.97 -18.86
CA ALA A 8 18.50 6.03 -18.77
C ALA A 8 19.07 6.83 -19.96
N LYS A 9 19.22 8.13 -19.76
CA LYS A 9 20.18 9.01 -20.47
C LYS A 9 20.16 10.36 -19.76
N GLY A 10 21.21 10.61 -18.97
CA GLY A 10 21.53 11.93 -18.42
C GLY A 10 20.53 12.36 -17.34
N LEU A 11 20.98 12.46 -16.09
CA LEU A 11 20.31 13.20 -15.04
C LEU A 11 20.11 14.65 -15.51
N LYS A 12 19.03 14.92 -16.26
CA LYS A 12 18.51 16.27 -16.34
C LYS A 12 18.03 16.61 -14.93
N LYS A 13 18.69 17.59 -14.30
CA LYS A 13 18.18 18.29 -13.14
C LYS A 13 16.70 18.54 -13.41
N MET A 14 15.81 18.00 -12.59
CA MET A 14 14.39 18.34 -12.69
C MET A 14 14.29 19.83 -12.43
N GLU A 15 14.02 20.60 -13.47
CA GLU A 15 13.58 21.97 -13.30
C GLU A 15 12.21 21.87 -12.63
N TYR A 16 12.11 22.37 -11.40
CA TYR A 16 10.85 22.55 -10.70
C TYR A 16 10.08 23.68 -11.38
N ASN A 17 9.42 23.35 -12.50
CA ASN A 17 8.57 24.29 -13.21
C ASN A 17 7.39 24.67 -12.31
N GLY A 18 7.42 25.88 -11.78
CA GLY A 18 6.36 26.46 -10.96
C GLY A 18 6.77 26.96 -9.57
N LEU A 19 7.97 26.64 -9.10
CA LEU A 19 8.47 27.22 -7.86
C LEU A 19 9.11 28.59 -8.12
N PRO A 20 9.02 29.53 -7.17
CA PRO A 20 9.73 30.80 -7.24
C PRO A 20 11.25 30.59 -7.35
N GLU A 21 11.94 31.50 -8.03
CA GLU A 21 13.40 31.51 -8.04
C GLU A 21 13.95 31.80 -6.62
N LYS A 22 15.20 31.34 -6.37
CA LYS A 22 15.89 31.59 -5.11
C LYS A 22 15.93 33.08 -4.83
N GLN A 23 15.40 33.47 -3.64
CA GLN A 23 15.38 34.87 -3.20
C GLN A 23 15.42 34.97 -1.67
N GLY A 24 16.29 35.82 -1.16
CA GLY A 24 16.47 35.99 0.28
C GLY A 24 16.84 34.67 0.97
N LEU A 25 16.05 34.25 1.94
CA LEU A 25 16.20 32.98 2.67
C LEU A 25 15.52 31.79 1.97
N TYR A 26 14.71 32.04 0.94
CA TYR A 26 14.05 30.99 0.19
C TYR A 26 15.00 30.41 -0.84
N ASP A 27 15.14 29.07 -0.84
CA ASP A 27 15.90 28.32 -1.82
C ASP A 27 15.08 27.09 -2.22
N PRO A 28 14.65 26.98 -3.51
CA PRO A 28 13.80 25.89 -3.97
C PRO A 28 14.45 24.51 -3.84
N GLN A 29 15.77 24.41 -3.67
CA GLN A 29 16.43 23.12 -3.41
C GLN A 29 16.06 22.51 -2.06
N PHE A 30 15.58 23.33 -1.09
CA PHE A 30 15.12 22.89 0.22
C PHE A 30 13.62 22.77 0.32
N GLU A 31 12.89 23.00 -0.79
CA GLU A 31 11.46 22.76 -0.83
C GLU A 31 11.17 21.27 -0.75
N HIS A 32 10.36 20.88 0.22
CA HIS A 32 9.98 19.49 0.46
C HIS A 32 8.47 19.42 0.66
N ASP A 33 7.88 18.34 0.16
CA ASP A 33 6.48 18.04 0.43
C ASP A 33 6.23 17.93 1.93
N ALA A 34 5.20 18.61 2.41
CA ALA A 34 4.84 18.61 3.82
C ALA A 34 3.88 17.46 4.11
N CYS A 35 4.34 16.46 4.87
CA CYS A 35 3.50 15.37 5.34
C CYS A 35 3.12 15.56 6.81
N GLY A 36 1.89 15.15 7.16
CA GLY A 36 1.47 14.97 8.55
C GLY A 36 1.61 13.51 8.93
N ILE A 37 2.24 13.23 10.06
CA ILE A 37 2.35 11.87 10.60
C ILE A 37 1.98 11.87 12.09
N GLY A 38 1.31 10.83 12.54
CA GLY A 38 1.03 10.61 13.94
C GLY A 38 1.00 9.12 14.25
N PHE A 39 1.11 8.77 15.50
CA PHE A 39 1.02 7.38 15.94
C PHE A 39 0.25 7.26 17.23
N ILE A 40 -0.31 6.07 17.46
CA ILE A 40 -0.95 5.69 18.71
C ILE A 40 -0.55 4.26 19.07
N ALA A 41 -0.26 4.04 20.34
CA ALA A 41 0.09 2.72 20.84
C ALA A 41 -0.54 2.48 22.22
N ASN A 42 -0.92 1.23 22.48
CA ASN A 42 -1.29 0.79 23.79
C ASN A 42 -0.05 0.26 24.52
N ILE A 43 0.37 0.93 25.59
CA ILE A 43 1.59 0.57 26.36
C ILE A 43 1.55 -0.87 26.88
N LYS A 44 0.34 -1.41 27.15
CA LYS A 44 0.15 -2.79 27.63
C LYS A 44 0.02 -3.80 26.47
N GLY A 45 0.21 -3.39 25.22
CA GLY A 45 0.12 -4.25 24.04
C GLY A 45 -1.29 -4.80 23.75
N LYS A 46 -2.35 -4.25 24.37
CA LYS A 46 -3.72 -4.70 24.13
C LYS A 46 -4.22 -4.16 22.78
N THR A 47 -4.61 -5.05 21.89
CA THR A 47 -5.23 -4.71 20.61
C THR A 47 -6.70 -4.33 20.82
N SER A 48 -7.17 -3.27 20.17
CA SER A 48 -8.57 -2.86 20.18
C SER A 48 -8.93 -2.08 18.93
N HIS A 49 -10.18 -2.11 18.51
CA HIS A 49 -10.69 -1.27 17.43
C HIS A 49 -10.63 0.23 17.80
N GLY A 50 -10.70 0.57 19.09
CA GLY A 50 -10.56 1.94 19.56
C GLY A 50 -9.25 2.60 19.17
N ILE A 51 -8.14 1.83 19.05
CA ILE A 51 -6.86 2.35 18.57
C ILE A 51 -6.96 2.80 17.10
N ILE A 52 -7.69 2.05 16.27
CA ILE A 52 -7.90 2.39 14.86
C ILE A 52 -8.71 3.69 14.75
N ASN A 53 -9.78 3.83 15.51
CA ASN A 53 -10.59 5.04 15.54
C ASN A 53 -9.78 6.27 15.97
N GLN A 54 -8.90 6.10 16.96
CA GLN A 54 -7.99 7.16 17.39
C GLN A 54 -6.94 7.50 16.33
N ALA A 55 -6.43 6.51 15.58
CA ALA A 55 -5.51 6.75 14.47
C ALA A 55 -6.20 7.52 13.33
N ILE A 56 -7.44 7.18 13.00
CA ILE A 56 -8.25 7.93 12.03
C ILE A 56 -8.50 9.35 12.53
N GLN A 57 -8.77 9.54 13.84
CA GLN A 57 -8.92 10.88 14.41
C GLN A 57 -7.62 11.71 14.31
N ILE A 58 -6.45 11.07 14.45
CA ILE A 58 -5.16 11.75 14.23
C ILE A 58 -5.07 12.24 12.78
N LEU A 59 -5.44 11.41 11.79
CA LEU A 59 -5.45 11.85 10.39
C LEU A 59 -6.36 13.06 10.17
N LYS A 60 -7.57 13.05 10.74
CA LYS A 60 -8.51 14.18 10.66
C LYS A 60 -7.94 15.45 11.30
N ASN A 61 -7.27 15.33 12.44
CA ASN A 61 -6.61 16.46 13.09
C ASN A 61 -5.43 17.01 12.27
N LEU A 62 -4.85 16.20 11.40
CA LEU A 62 -3.76 16.56 10.49
C LEU A 62 -4.26 17.00 9.09
N ALA A 63 -5.55 17.17 8.88
CA ALA A 63 -6.12 17.57 7.59
C ALA A 63 -5.49 18.85 7.02
N HIS A 64 -5.11 19.80 7.90
CA HIS A 64 -4.41 21.04 7.51
C HIS A 64 -2.99 20.81 6.94
N ARG A 65 -2.47 19.57 7.00
CA ARG A 65 -1.17 19.17 6.45
C ARG A 65 -1.33 18.37 5.15
N GLY A 66 -2.55 18.02 4.79
CA GLY A 66 -2.88 17.37 3.53
C GLY A 66 -3.24 18.39 2.45
N GLY A 67 -3.10 17.99 1.20
CA GLY A 67 -3.57 18.74 0.05
C GLY A 67 -4.80 18.09 -0.57
N VAL A 68 -5.47 18.87 -1.38
CA VAL A 68 -6.52 18.42 -2.27
C VAL A 68 -6.20 18.87 -3.69
N GLY A 69 -6.66 18.13 -4.68
CA GLY A 69 -6.50 18.49 -6.08
C GLY A 69 -7.42 19.66 -6.48
N SER A 70 -7.67 19.79 -7.76
CA SER A 70 -8.67 20.73 -8.29
C SER A 70 -10.10 20.40 -7.84
N GLU A 71 -10.32 19.16 -7.43
CA GLU A 71 -11.58 18.66 -6.87
C GLU A 71 -11.42 18.52 -5.35
N PRO A 72 -12.37 19.03 -4.54
CA PRO A 72 -12.31 18.93 -3.07
C PRO A 72 -12.27 17.48 -2.56
N ASP A 73 -12.87 16.55 -3.33
CA ASP A 73 -12.99 15.13 -2.98
C ASP A 73 -11.83 14.27 -3.53
N THR A 74 -10.81 14.89 -4.13
CA THR A 74 -9.58 14.23 -4.57
C THR A 74 -8.43 14.69 -3.68
N GLY A 75 -8.01 13.82 -2.75
CA GLY A 75 -6.91 14.09 -1.83
C GLY A 75 -5.54 13.72 -2.39
N ASP A 76 -4.49 14.33 -1.85
CA ASP A 76 -3.08 14.03 -2.18
C ASP A 76 -2.65 12.65 -1.70
N GLY A 77 -3.34 12.12 -0.71
CA GLY A 77 -3.12 10.80 -0.14
C GLY A 77 -3.20 10.79 1.38
N ALA A 78 -3.91 9.79 1.88
CA ALA A 78 -3.99 9.48 3.29
C ALA A 78 -4.01 7.97 3.51
N GLY A 79 -3.66 7.54 4.72
CA GLY A 79 -3.68 6.12 5.05
C GLY A 79 -3.25 5.83 6.47
N ILE A 80 -3.42 4.58 6.86
CA ILE A 80 -3.04 4.05 8.16
C ILE A 80 -2.21 2.78 8.02
N LEU A 81 -1.23 2.62 8.89
CA LEU A 81 -0.52 1.37 9.11
C LEU A 81 -1.00 0.77 10.44
N ILE A 82 -1.45 -0.46 10.41
CA ILE A 82 -1.94 -1.17 11.59
C ILE A 82 -1.21 -2.49 11.78
N GLN A 83 -1.17 -2.98 13.01
CA GLN A 83 -0.73 -4.36 13.27
C GLN A 83 -1.67 -5.35 12.58
N MET A 84 -1.12 -6.52 12.18
CA MET A 84 -1.90 -7.58 11.54
C MET A 84 -3.18 -7.90 12.32
N PRO A 85 -4.37 -7.57 11.77
CA PRO A 85 -5.65 -7.80 12.43
C PRO A 85 -6.13 -9.24 12.18
N HIS A 86 -5.43 -10.22 12.77
CA HIS A 86 -5.61 -11.66 12.48
C HIS A 86 -7.06 -12.13 12.59
N ALA A 87 -7.80 -11.70 13.63
CA ALA A 87 -9.18 -12.11 13.81
C ALA A 87 -10.09 -11.62 12.65
N PHE A 88 -9.88 -10.39 12.19
CA PHE A 88 -10.58 -9.83 11.04
C PHE A 88 -10.21 -10.59 9.76
N MET A 89 -8.90 -10.76 9.48
CA MET A 89 -8.44 -11.49 8.29
C MET A 89 -9.00 -12.92 8.25
N LYS A 90 -8.97 -13.62 9.37
CA LYS A 90 -9.54 -14.97 9.48
C LYS A 90 -11.05 -15.01 9.16
N LYS A 91 -11.79 -13.99 9.61
CA LYS A 91 -13.23 -13.88 9.33
C LYS A 91 -13.51 -13.66 7.84
N VAL A 92 -12.85 -12.67 7.22
CA VAL A 92 -13.10 -12.33 5.81
C VAL A 92 -12.61 -13.43 4.86
N CYS A 93 -11.44 -14.00 5.12
CA CYS A 93 -10.89 -15.10 4.32
C CYS A 93 -11.74 -16.38 4.38
N LYS A 94 -12.36 -16.67 5.54
CA LYS A 94 -13.27 -17.80 5.68
C LYS A 94 -14.46 -17.69 4.73
N ASN A 95 -14.99 -16.49 4.52
CA ASN A 95 -16.13 -16.26 3.63
C ASN A 95 -15.76 -16.52 2.15
N GLU A 96 -14.48 -16.41 1.81
CA GLU A 96 -13.94 -16.63 0.46
C GLU A 96 -13.22 -17.99 0.31
N GLY A 97 -13.38 -18.87 1.30
CA GLY A 97 -12.77 -20.21 1.25
C GLY A 97 -11.27 -20.25 1.51
N ILE A 98 -10.64 -19.13 1.84
CA ILE A 98 -9.21 -19.04 2.12
C ILE A 98 -8.95 -19.48 3.56
N LYS A 99 -8.15 -20.53 3.74
CA LYS A 99 -7.78 -21.05 5.07
C LYS A 99 -6.47 -20.42 5.53
N LEU A 100 -6.55 -19.55 6.54
CA LEU A 100 -5.35 -18.93 7.13
C LEU A 100 -4.77 -19.78 8.26
N PRO A 101 -3.43 -19.95 8.33
CA PRO A 101 -2.75 -20.56 9.46
C PRO A 101 -2.80 -19.63 10.70
N LYS A 102 -2.07 -19.96 11.74
CA LYS A 102 -1.98 -19.09 12.94
C LYS A 102 -1.28 -17.77 12.63
N LYS A 103 -1.51 -16.77 13.48
CA LYS A 103 -0.87 -15.45 13.37
C LYS A 103 0.66 -15.59 13.36
N GLY A 104 1.32 -14.96 12.40
CA GLY A 104 2.78 -15.00 12.21
C GLY A 104 3.26 -16.07 11.22
N ASP A 105 2.41 -17.03 10.83
CA ASP A 105 2.76 -18.05 9.82
C ASP A 105 2.24 -17.70 8.41
N TYR A 106 1.68 -16.51 8.26
CA TYR A 106 1.32 -15.95 6.96
C TYR A 106 1.55 -14.45 6.94
N GLY A 107 1.80 -13.93 5.76
CA GLY A 107 1.86 -12.51 5.46
C GLY A 107 0.69 -12.07 4.59
N VAL A 108 0.38 -10.79 4.63
CA VAL A 108 -0.63 -10.15 3.78
C VAL A 108 0.04 -9.09 2.92
N GLY A 109 -0.09 -9.23 1.61
CA GLY A 109 0.24 -8.19 0.65
C GLY A 109 -1.00 -7.34 0.34
N MET A 110 -0.96 -6.05 0.63
CA MET A 110 -1.91 -5.09 0.09
C MET A 110 -1.36 -4.65 -1.27
N LEU A 111 -1.96 -5.11 -2.34
CA LEU A 111 -1.45 -4.97 -3.69
C LEU A 111 -2.40 -4.17 -4.56
N PHE A 112 -1.86 -3.16 -5.23
CA PHE A 112 -2.53 -2.37 -6.26
C PHE A 112 -2.15 -2.91 -7.62
N LEU A 113 -3.16 -3.10 -8.48
CA LEU A 113 -3.02 -3.72 -9.79
C LEU A 113 -3.73 -2.89 -10.87
N SER A 114 -3.45 -3.20 -12.12
CA SER A 114 -4.12 -2.59 -13.26
C SER A 114 -5.64 -2.81 -13.20
N PRO A 115 -6.45 -1.78 -13.53
CA PRO A 115 -7.88 -1.97 -13.78
C PRO A 115 -8.16 -2.89 -14.96
N ASP A 116 -7.23 -2.97 -15.94
CA ASP A 116 -7.31 -3.90 -17.05
C ASP A 116 -7.14 -5.35 -16.59
N LYS A 117 -8.07 -6.20 -16.97
CA LYS A 117 -8.15 -7.59 -16.48
C LYS A 117 -6.96 -8.43 -16.93
N ASP A 118 -6.58 -8.34 -18.19
CA ASP A 118 -5.53 -9.20 -18.76
C ASP A 118 -4.16 -8.84 -18.16
N THR A 119 -3.87 -7.55 -18.05
CA THR A 119 -2.67 -7.02 -17.38
C THR A 119 -2.60 -7.46 -15.91
N ARG A 120 -3.74 -7.44 -15.23
CA ARG A 120 -3.84 -7.86 -13.82
C ARG A 120 -3.59 -9.35 -13.66
N GLU A 121 -4.21 -10.19 -14.49
CA GLU A 121 -4.05 -11.63 -14.46
C GLU A 121 -2.59 -12.02 -14.73
N GLU A 122 -1.95 -11.43 -15.74
CA GLU A 122 -0.54 -11.65 -16.02
C GLU A 122 0.36 -11.26 -14.84
N SER A 123 0.08 -10.13 -14.21
CA SER A 123 0.82 -9.68 -13.03
C SER A 123 0.70 -10.66 -11.87
N LEU A 124 -0.50 -11.20 -11.62
CA LEU A 124 -0.75 -12.18 -10.57
C LEU A 124 -0.10 -13.55 -10.87
N GLU A 125 -0.09 -13.97 -12.11
CA GLU A 125 0.63 -15.19 -12.51
C GLU A 125 2.14 -15.07 -12.26
N ARG A 126 2.74 -13.94 -12.63
CA ARG A 126 4.16 -13.67 -12.37
C ARG A 126 4.46 -13.64 -10.87
N LEU A 127 3.62 -12.98 -10.09
CA LEU A 127 3.74 -12.96 -8.64
C LEU A 127 3.66 -14.38 -8.05
N THR A 128 2.74 -15.20 -8.52
CA THR A 128 2.59 -16.61 -8.08
C THR A 128 3.87 -17.40 -8.33
N LYS A 129 4.46 -17.30 -9.53
CA LYS A 129 5.72 -17.95 -9.86
C LYS A 129 6.88 -17.52 -8.95
N ILE A 130 6.90 -16.25 -8.56
CA ILE A 130 7.92 -15.71 -7.64
C ILE A 130 7.72 -16.25 -6.22
N ILE A 131 6.47 -16.30 -5.73
CA ILE A 131 6.14 -16.89 -4.43
C ILE A 131 6.60 -18.36 -4.37
N ASP A 132 6.31 -19.15 -5.39
CA ASP A 132 6.72 -20.54 -5.50
C ASP A 132 8.25 -20.69 -5.60
N GLY A 133 8.90 -19.82 -6.39
CA GLY A 133 10.36 -19.79 -6.52
C GLY A 133 11.07 -19.48 -5.18
N GLU A 134 10.47 -18.65 -4.33
CA GLU A 134 10.96 -18.38 -2.97
C GLU A 134 10.52 -19.45 -1.95
N LYS A 135 9.91 -20.55 -2.43
CA LYS A 135 9.45 -21.68 -1.62
C LYS A 135 8.42 -21.29 -0.55
N GLN A 136 7.59 -20.30 -0.86
CA GLN A 136 6.46 -19.92 -0.01
C GLN A 136 5.15 -20.42 -0.66
N LYS A 137 4.04 -20.34 0.08
CA LYS A 137 2.73 -20.87 -0.37
C LYS A 137 1.77 -19.70 -0.62
N LEU A 138 1.24 -19.56 -1.83
CA LEU A 138 0.10 -18.70 -2.06
C LEU A 138 -1.14 -19.37 -1.43
N LEU A 139 -1.72 -18.75 -0.41
CA LEU A 139 -2.90 -19.25 0.30
C LEU A 139 -4.20 -18.81 -0.38
N GLY A 140 -4.18 -17.66 -1.03
CA GLY A 140 -5.31 -17.10 -1.78
C GLY A 140 -5.15 -15.61 -2.03
N ILE A 141 -6.05 -15.11 -2.87
CA ILE A 141 -6.14 -13.69 -3.23
C ILE A 141 -7.58 -13.26 -2.95
N ARG A 142 -7.75 -12.12 -2.30
CA ARG A 142 -9.04 -11.56 -1.96
C ARG A 142 -9.16 -10.17 -2.56
N GLU A 143 -10.27 -9.87 -3.20
CA GLU A 143 -10.57 -8.50 -3.60
C GLU A 143 -10.91 -7.66 -2.36
N VAL A 144 -10.37 -6.44 -2.33
CA VAL A 144 -10.69 -5.49 -1.26
C VAL A 144 -11.95 -4.74 -1.67
N PRO A 145 -13.05 -4.86 -0.91
CA PRO A 145 -14.22 -4.04 -1.18
C PRO A 145 -13.88 -2.57 -0.91
N VAL A 146 -14.22 -1.71 -1.85
CA VAL A 146 -14.02 -0.27 -1.78
C VAL A 146 -15.33 0.46 -1.99
N TYR A 147 -15.49 1.63 -1.37
CA TYR A 147 -16.62 2.51 -1.56
C TYR A 147 -16.17 3.77 -2.31
N ASP A 148 -16.11 3.66 -3.63
CA ASP A 148 -15.55 4.68 -4.52
C ASP A 148 -16.44 5.91 -4.74
N VAL A 149 -17.66 5.92 -4.21
CA VAL A 149 -18.60 7.04 -4.29
C VAL A 149 -18.09 8.25 -3.51
N CYS A 150 -17.29 8.03 -2.47
CA CYS A 150 -16.76 9.09 -1.60
C CYS A 150 -15.55 9.85 -2.19
N ILE A 151 -14.98 9.41 -3.32
CA ILE A 151 -13.80 10.03 -3.94
C ILE A 151 -14.15 10.82 -5.20
N GLY A 152 -13.33 11.85 -5.51
CA GLY A 152 -13.49 12.67 -6.71
C GLY A 152 -13.26 11.90 -8.02
N ASN A 153 -13.70 12.48 -9.13
CA ASN A 153 -13.61 11.84 -10.43
C ASN A 153 -12.17 11.54 -10.85
N SER A 154 -11.25 12.47 -10.62
CA SER A 154 -9.83 12.27 -10.96
C SER A 154 -9.20 11.12 -10.18
N ALA A 155 -9.56 10.96 -8.90
CA ALA A 155 -9.10 9.84 -8.08
C ALA A 155 -9.71 8.51 -8.55
N ARG A 156 -10.98 8.52 -8.96
CA ARG A 156 -11.69 7.33 -9.47
C ARG A 156 -11.13 6.87 -10.81
N GLU A 157 -10.84 7.79 -11.73
CA GLU A 157 -10.22 7.47 -13.03
C GLU A 157 -8.83 6.83 -12.89
N ALA A 158 -8.09 7.24 -11.86
CA ALA A 158 -6.75 6.71 -11.57
C ALA A 158 -6.75 5.53 -10.58
N MET A 159 -7.92 5.08 -10.13
CA MET A 159 -8.04 4.07 -9.09
C MET A 159 -7.53 2.71 -9.57
N PRO A 160 -6.57 2.09 -8.83
CA PRO A 160 -6.12 0.74 -9.13
C PRO A 160 -7.17 -0.29 -8.69
N HIS A 161 -7.08 -1.50 -9.23
CA HIS A 161 -7.73 -2.66 -8.66
C HIS A 161 -6.98 -3.10 -7.40
N ILE A 162 -7.66 -3.24 -6.27
CA ILE A 162 -7.03 -3.48 -4.97
C ILE A 162 -7.30 -4.90 -4.49
N VAL A 163 -6.23 -5.65 -4.21
CA VAL A 163 -6.34 -7.01 -3.69
C VAL A 163 -5.48 -7.23 -2.45
N GLN A 164 -5.86 -8.21 -1.66
CA GLN A 164 -5.05 -8.78 -0.60
C GLN A 164 -4.52 -10.13 -1.04
N VAL A 165 -3.19 -10.29 -1.03
CA VAL A 165 -2.50 -11.55 -1.35
C VAL A 165 -2.05 -12.18 -0.04
N PHE A 166 -2.48 -13.41 0.23
CA PHE A 166 -2.13 -14.14 1.44
C PHE A 166 -1.04 -15.16 1.13
N ILE A 167 0.11 -15.02 1.78
CA ILE A 167 1.29 -15.86 1.57
C ILE A 167 1.61 -16.58 2.87
N GLY A 168 1.57 -17.91 2.86
CA GLY A 168 1.94 -18.75 3.99
C GLY A 168 3.40 -19.15 3.96
N LYS A 169 3.96 -19.50 5.11
CA LYS A 169 5.28 -20.13 5.20
C LYS A 169 5.30 -21.42 4.39
N GLY A 170 6.32 -21.59 3.56
CA GLY A 170 6.59 -22.85 2.86
C GLY A 170 7.27 -23.87 3.78
N ASP A 171 8.12 -23.38 4.69
CA ASP A 171 8.81 -24.15 5.72
C ASP A 171 8.38 -23.64 7.11
N GLU A 172 7.77 -24.51 7.89
CA GLU A 172 7.29 -24.19 9.26
C GLU A 172 8.41 -23.89 10.24
N SER A 173 9.65 -24.29 9.93
CA SER A 173 10.84 -24.04 10.77
C SER A 173 11.33 -22.58 10.67
N LEU A 174 10.88 -21.81 9.68
CA LEU A 174 11.26 -20.41 9.53
C LEU A 174 10.83 -19.60 10.77
N ASP A 175 11.80 -18.92 11.39
CA ASP A 175 11.49 -17.92 12.42
C ASP A 175 10.76 -16.70 11.83
N ALA A 176 10.23 -15.85 12.70
CA ALA A 176 9.42 -14.70 12.28
C ALA A 176 10.20 -13.69 11.43
N ASP A 177 11.49 -13.46 11.75
CA ASP A 177 12.32 -12.49 11.02
C ASP A 177 12.76 -13.05 9.66
N SER A 178 13.07 -14.34 9.59
CA SER A 178 13.38 -15.01 8.33
C SER A 178 12.19 -15.02 7.38
N PHE A 179 10.99 -15.26 7.90
CA PHE A 179 9.78 -15.19 7.08
C PHE A 179 9.50 -13.78 6.60
N GLU A 180 9.66 -12.77 7.45
CA GLU A 180 9.48 -11.36 7.06
C GLU A 180 10.49 -10.96 5.96
N ARG A 181 11.74 -11.41 6.04
CA ARG A 181 12.74 -11.24 4.97
C ARG A 181 12.31 -11.91 3.66
N LYS A 182 11.71 -13.11 3.72
CA LYS A 182 11.18 -13.79 2.53
C LYS A 182 10.06 -12.97 1.87
N LEU A 183 9.14 -12.43 2.65
CA LEU A 183 8.09 -11.56 2.13
C LEU A 183 8.68 -10.31 1.46
N TYR A 184 9.67 -9.68 2.08
CA TYR A 184 10.39 -8.54 1.49
C TYR A 184 11.05 -8.90 0.16
N ILE A 185 11.73 -10.05 0.09
CA ILE A 185 12.38 -10.54 -1.14
C ILE A 185 11.34 -10.75 -2.23
N ILE A 186 10.23 -11.43 -1.93
CA ILE A 186 9.12 -11.65 -2.87
C ILE A 186 8.62 -10.31 -3.42
N GLY A 187 8.37 -9.32 -2.57
CA GLY A 187 7.93 -8.00 -3.00
C GLY A 187 8.93 -7.33 -3.96
N LYS A 188 10.22 -7.37 -3.63
CA LYS A 188 11.27 -6.77 -4.48
C LYS A 188 11.48 -7.51 -5.79
N LEU A 189 11.40 -8.82 -5.79
CA LEU A 189 11.48 -9.61 -7.02
C LEU A 189 10.27 -9.36 -7.92
N ALA A 190 9.07 -9.28 -7.35
CA ALA A 190 7.84 -8.98 -8.09
C ALA A 190 7.92 -7.58 -8.73
N GLU A 191 8.24 -6.53 -7.96
CA GLU A 191 8.43 -5.18 -8.48
C GLU A 191 9.46 -5.14 -9.65
N LYS A 192 10.57 -5.88 -9.50
CA LYS A 192 11.62 -5.94 -10.53
C LYS A 192 11.15 -6.66 -11.80
N GLU A 193 10.49 -7.81 -11.65
CA GLU A 193 10.02 -8.62 -12.76
C GLU A 193 8.89 -7.93 -13.54
N ILE A 194 7.92 -7.37 -12.83
CA ILE A 194 6.81 -6.63 -13.41
C ILE A 194 7.32 -5.39 -14.17
N ARG A 195 8.29 -4.66 -13.61
CA ARG A 195 8.92 -3.53 -14.29
C ARG A 195 9.60 -3.92 -15.59
N LYS A 196 10.29 -5.07 -15.63
CA LYS A 196 10.94 -5.57 -16.84
C LYS A 196 9.94 -5.92 -17.95
N SER A 197 8.75 -6.37 -17.58
CA SER A 197 7.70 -6.71 -18.54
C SER A 197 6.88 -5.51 -19.01
N GLY A 198 7.11 -4.31 -18.47
CA GLY A 198 6.36 -3.10 -18.83
C GLY A 198 4.95 -3.03 -18.24
N LEU A 199 4.64 -3.86 -17.24
CA LEU A 199 3.34 -3.93 -16.55
C LEU A 199 3.31 -3.12 -15.25
N ASP A 200 4.30 -2.26 -15.02
CA ASP A 200 4.56 -1.62 -13.72
C ASP A 200 3.70 -0.38 -13.44
N ASN A 201 2.91 0.11 -14.39
CA ASN A 201 2.15 1.36 -14.22
C ASN A 201 1.23 1.35 -13.00
N TYR A 202 0.68 0.19 -12.64
CA TYR A 202 -0.23 0.03 -11.51
C TYR A 202 0.25 -0.97 -10.46
N PHE A 203 1.28 -1.78 -10.75
CA PHE A 203 1.74 -2.80 -9.81
C PHE A 203 2.49 -2.18 -8.64
N TYR A 204 1.88 -2.22 -7.47
CA TYR A 204 2.46 -1.62 -6.29
C TYR A 204 2.02 -2.32 -5.00
N PHE A 205 2.98 -2.81 -4.21
CA PHE A 205 2.71 -3.25 -2.85
C PHE A 205 2.65 -2.05 -1.91
N ALA A 206 1.47 -1.73 -1.37
CA ALA A 206 1.33 -0.79 -0.27
C ALA A 206 1.98 -1.34 1.01
N SER A 207 1.87 -2.66 1.21
CA SER A 207 2.59 -3.43 2.23
C SER A 207 2.64 -4.90 1.85
N LEU A 208 3.66 -5.63 2.31
CA LEU A 208 3.73 -7.09 2.28
C LEU A 208 4.46 -7.53 3.56
N SER A 209 3.72 -8.01 4.55
CA SER A 209 4.25 -8.29 5.88
C SER A 209 3.38 -9.30 6.63
N ALA A 210 3.99 -10.06 7.55
CA ALA A 210 3.30 -10.89 8.51
C ALA A 210 2.91 -10.12 9.80
N ARG A 211 3.39 -8.89 9.95
CA ARG A 211 3.27 -8.08 11.18
C ARG A 211 2.30 -6.92 11.05
N THR A 212 2.28 -6.29 9.89
CA THR A 212 1.53 -5.05 9.66
C THR A 212 0.80 -5.07 8.32
N VAL A 213 -0.21 -4.22 8.20
CA VAL A 213 -0.94 -3.95 6.95
C VAL A 213 -1.08 -2.45 6.80
N VAL A 214 -0.88 -1.95 5.57
CA VAL A 214 -1.09 -0.55 5.21
C VAL A 214 -2.35 -0.42 4.37
N TYR A 215 -3.26 0.44 4.81
CA TYR A 215 -4.39 0.91 4.03
C TYR A 215 -4.13 2.35 3.62
N LYS A 216 -4.10 2.63 2.33
CA LYS A 216 -3.86 3.98 1.81
C LYS A 216 -4.43 4.15 0.40
N GLY A 217 -4.66 5.39 0.01
CA GLY A 217 -5.10 5.76 -1.34
C GLY A 217 -4.92 7.26 -1.58
N MET A 218 -5.31 7.72 -2.77
CA MET A 218 -5.47 9.15 -3.06
C MET A 218 -6.75 9.65 -2.38
N LEU A 219 -6.68 9.74 -1.06
CA LEU A 219 -7.79 10.01 -0.17
C LEU A 219 -7.52 11.29 0.62
N THR A 220 -8.58 11.98 1.00
CA THR A 220 -8.52 12.93 2.11
C THR A 220 -8.56 12.17 3.44
N PRO A 221 -8.15 12.78 4.57
CA PRO A 221 -8.22 12.15 5.89
C PRO A 221 -9.61 11.62 6.27
N ASP A 222 -10.67 12.31 5.85
CA ASP A 222 -12.06 11.90 6.13
C ASP A 222 -12.45 10.65 5.34
N GLN A 223 -12.03 10.57 4.07
CA GLN A 223 -12.33 9.44 3.19
C GLN A 223 -11.68 8.12 3.63
N VAL A 224 -10.58 8.15 4.41
CA VAL A 224 -9.92 6.92 4.89
C VAL A 224 -10.87 6.01 5.69
N ASN A 225 -11.90 6.58 6.31
CA ASN A 225 -12.89 5.82 7.06
C ASN A 225 -14.12 5.40 6.22
N GLU A 226 -14.27 5.95 5.04
CA GLU A 226 -15.45 5.77 4.19
C GLU A 226 -15.17 4.86 2.99
N PHE A 227 -13.98 5.01 2.40
CA PHE A 227 -13.52 4.26 1.24
C PHE A 227 -13.30 2.77 1.55
#